data_09ce0f8b4539798d605f058014eaf84d
#
_entry.id   09ce0f8b4539798d605f058014eaf84d
#
_cell.length_a   1.000
_cell.length_b   1.000
_cell.length_c   1.000
_cell.angle_alpha   90.00
_cell.angle_beta   90.00
_cell.angle_gamma   90.00
#
_symmetry.space_group_name_H-M   'P 1'
#
loop_
_entity.id
_entity.type
_entity.pdbx_description
1 polymer ?
#
loop_
_entity_poly.entity_id
_entity_poly.type
_entity_poly.pdbx_seq_one_letter_code
_entity_poly.pdbx_strand_id
1 'polypeptide(L)'
;MDLINNDQLKWKRFVGDDKFDYPIDYSTAVLDVNENGHINLLTKWEPNSYCHFHRHTATSTTSTVLQGELYVEDIDIKSGKVISTKTRNVGDYATKEGGDVHMEKGGPEGAIVLFSLYTKDGNLAESLDKNGNVISESHINQFLK
;
A
#
# COMPACT_ATOMS: atom_id res chain seq x y z
N MET A 1 12.39 -8.40 19.08
CA MET A 1 12.75 -8.71 17.68
C MET A 1 12.50 -7.48 16.85
N ASP A 2 13.50 -7.06 16.09
CA ASP A 2 13.35 -5.94 15.18
C ASP A 2 12.93 -6.46 13.81
N LEU A 3 11.63 -6.47 13.52
CA LEU A 3 11.10 -6.96 12.26
C LEU A 3 11.54 -6.13 11.06
N ILE A 4 11.84 -4.85 11.30
CA ILE A 4 12.20 -3.91 10.22
C ILE A 4 13.58 -4.23 9.65
N ASN A 5 14.47 -4.72 10.49
CA ASN A 5 15.84 -5.09 10.13
C ASN A 5 16.05 -6.61 10.07
N ASN A 6 14.96 -7.37 9.95
CA ASN A 6 15.07 -8.83 9.85
C ASN A 6 15.61 -9.22 8.46
N ASP A 7 16.80 -9.82 8.44
CA ASP A 7 17.47 -10.25 7.22
C ASP A 7 16.69 -11.32 6.43
N GLN A 8 15.72 -11.97 7.07
CA GLN A 8 14.86 -12.95 6.42
C GLN A 8 13.72 -12.30 5.61
N LEU A 9 13.47 -11.02 5.82
CA LEU A 9 12.44 -10.31 5.04
C LEU A 9 12.92 -10.09 3.61
N LYS A 10 12.09 -10.49 2.66
CA LYS A 10 12.36 -10.32 1.24
C LYS A 10 11.61 -9.10 0.75
N TRP A 11 12.31 -7.98 0.67
CA TRP A 11 11.75 -6.73 0.18
C TRP A 11 11.73 -6.73 -1.35
N LYS A 12 10.57 -6.38 -1.91
CA LYS A 12 10.41 -6.12 -3.34
C LYS A 12 10.20 -4.63 -3.52
N ARG A 13 11.12 -3.98 -4.24
CA ARG A 13 11.07 -2.53 -4.51
C ARG A 13 10.30 -2.25 -5.78
N PHE A 14 9.51 -1.18 -5.73
CA PHE A 14 8.76 -0.64 -6.86
C PHE A 14 9.19 0.81 -7.06
N VAL A 15 9.54 1.15 -8.30
CA VAL A 15 9.83 2.51 -8.71
C VAL A 15 8.92 2.88 -9.87
N GLY A 16 8.58 4.17 -9.96
CA GLY A 16 7.75 4.67 -11.04
C GLY A 16 8.53 4.80 -12.34
N ASP A 17 7.79 5.09 -13.38
CA ASP A 17 8.28 5.38 -14.71
C ASP A 17 7.65 6.68 -15.23
N ASP A 18 7.80 6.98 -16.52
CA ASP A 18 7.29 8.18 -17.17
C ASP A 18 5.75 8.25 -17.31
N LYS A 19 5.03 7.19 -16.91
CA LYS A 19 3.56 7.22 -16.80
C LYS A 19 3.07 8.03 -15.60
N PHE A 20 3.96 8.34 -14.65
CA PHE A 20 3.62 8.99 -13.40
C PHE A 20 4.31 10.36 -13.31
N ASP A 21 3.59 11.35 -12.78
CA ASP A 21 4.07 12.72 -12.63
C ASP A 21 4.66 13.00 -11.24
N TYR A 22 4.93 11.95 -10.44
CA TYR A 22 5.40 12.04 -9.07
C TYR A 22 6.39 10.91 -8.77
N PRO A 23 7.31 11.10 -7.82
CA PRO A 23 8.32 10.10 -7.53
C PRO A 23 7.72 8.91 -6.78
N ILE A 24 7.72 7.74 -7.43
CA ILE A 24 7.30 6.48 -6.82
C ILE A 24 8.53 5.73 -6.36
N ASP A 25 8.60 5.42 -5.08
CA ASP A 25 9.66 4.59 -4.51
C ASP A 25 9.19 3.99 -3.19
N TYR A 26 8.80 2.71 -3.24
CA TYR A 26 8.38 1.96 -2.06
C TYR A 26 8.75 0.49 -2.22
N SER A 27 8.74 -0.22 -1.09
CA SER A 27 9.04 -1.65 -1.06
C SER A 27 8.01 -2.38 -0.22
N THR A 28 7.75 -3.65 -0.54
CA THR A 28 6.87 -4.51 0.24
C THR A 28 7.59 -5.79 0.64
N ALA A 29 7.23 -6.31 1.82
CA ALA A 29 7.70 -7.61 2.30
C ALA A 29 6.53 -8.36 2.92
N VAL A 30 6.29 -9.59 2.44
CA VAL A 30 5.23 -10.44 3.00
C VAL A 30 5.75 -11.08 4.29
N LEU A 31 4.99 -10.93 5.37
CA LEU A 31 5.29 -11.56 6.66
C LEU A 31 4.72 -12.97 6.73
N ASP A 32 3.46 -13.11 6.36
CA ASP A 32 2.77 -14.39 6.28
C ASP A 32 1.56 -14.30 5.35
N VAL A 33 1.15 -15.45 4.85
CA VAL A 33 -0.02 -15.60 4.00
C VAL A 33 -0.59 -17.01 4.22
N ASN A 34 -1.92 -17.14 4.20
CA ASN A 34 -2.55 -18.45 4.35
C ASN A 34 -3.71 -18.66 3.38
N GLU A 35 -4.13 -19.91 3.25
CA GLU A 35 -5.20 -20.33 2.35
C GLU A 35 -6.59 -19.86 2.75
N ASN A 36 -6.74 -19.35 3.98
CA ASN A 36 -8.01 -18.79 4.48
C ASN A 36 -8.25 -17.36 4.01
N GLY A 37 -7.34 -16.79 3.21
CA GLY A 37 -7.51 -15.46 2.64
C GLY A 37 -6.87 -14.34 3.44
N HIS A 38 -5.99 -14.63 4.39
CA HIS A 38 -5.27 -13.62 5.16
C HIS A 38 -3.85 -13.44 4.65
N ILE A 39 -3.43 -12.18 4.55
CA ILE A 39 -2.05 -11.82 4.24
C ILE A 39 -1.65 -10.62 5.11
N ASN A 40 -0.47 -10.71 5.70
CA ASN A 40 0.16 -9.62 6.44
C ASN A 40 1.44 -9.21 5.71
N LEU A 41 1.60 -7.91 5.48
CA LEU A 41 2.78 -7.40 4.79
C LEU A 41 3.21 -6.06 5.38
N LEU A 42 4.50 -5.78 5.22
CA LEU A 42 5.08 -4.47 5.49
C LEU A 42 5.23 -3.71 4.18
N THR A 43 4.90 -2.43 4.22
CA THR A 43 5.21 -1.50 3.13
C THR A 43 6.09 -0.38 3.67
N LYS A 44 7.18 -0.13 2.96
CA LYS A 44 8.15 0.91 3.28
C LYS A 44 8.18 1.94 2.17
N TRP A 45 7.88 3.19 2.49
CA TRP A 45 8.04 4.32 1.59
C TRP A 45 9.38 4.99 1.83
N GLU A 46 10.12 5.27 0.76
CA GLU A 46 11.31 6.11 0.84
C GLU A 46 10.92 7.56 1.16
N PRO A 47 11.83 8.38 1.72
CA PRO A 47 11.51 9.76 2.07
C PRO A 47 10.87 10.54 0.92
N ASN A 48 9.75 11.20 1.20
CA ASN A 48 9.00 12.04 0.25
C ASN A 48 8.55 11.33 -1.03
N SER A 49 8.46 10.01 -1.01
CA SER A 49 8.11 9.20 -2.17
C SER A 49 6.70 8.63 -2.05
N TYR A 50 6.10 8.35 -3.19
CA TYR A 50 4.73 7.89 -3.32
C TYR A 50 4.67 6.40 -3.66
N CYS A 51 3.50 5.78 -3.44
CA CYS A 51 3.10 4.55 -4.12
C CYS A 51 2.25 4.88 -5.35
N HIS A 52 1.88 3.86 -6.11
CA HIS A 52 0.94 4.02 -7.23
C HIS A 52 -0.45 4.43 -6.70
N PHE A 53 -1.22 5.14 -7.52
CA PHE A 53 -2.66 5.19 -7.31
C PHE A 53 -3.17 3.75 -7.23
N HIS A 54 -3.97 3.46 -6.24
CA HIS A 54 -4.47 2.11 -6.09
C HIS A 54 -5.84 2.09 -5.42
N ARG A 55 -6.50 0.97 -5.60
CA ARG A 55 -7.77 0.66 -4.98
C ARG A 55 -7.63 -0.70 -4.32
N HIS A 56 -8.02 -0.81 -3.06
CA HIS A 56 -8.07 -2.09 -2.39
C HIS A 56 -9.31 -2.86 -2.85
N THR A 57 -9.11 -4.08 -3.34
CA THR A 57 -10.19 -4.99 -3.72
C THR A 57 -10.35 -6.12 -2.71
N ALA A 58 -9.48 -6.19 -1.72
CA ALA A 58 -9.62 -7.08 -0.57
C ALA A 58 -10.93 -6.80 0.19
N THR A 59 -11.47 -7.81 0.85
CA THR A 59 -12.70 -7.70 1.64
C THR A 59 -12.52 -6.70 2.78
N SER A 60 -11.37 -6.74 3.45
CA SER A 60 -11.00 -5.75 4.46
C SER A 60 -9.50 -5.52 4.48
N THR A 61 -9.10 -4.32 4.83
CA THR A 61 -7.70 -3.93 4.99
C THR A 61 -7.56 -3.14 6.27
N THR A 62 -6.59 -3.52 7.10
CA THR A 62 -6.18 -2.73 8.27
C THR A 62 -4.74 -2.30 8.11
N SER A 63 -4.41 -1.14 8.67
CA SER A 63 -3.05 -0.62 8.62
C SER A 63 -2.66 0.01 9.95
N THR A 64 -1.39 -0.14 10.30
CA THR A 64 -0.79 0.48 11.49
C THR A 64 0.57 1.04 11.10
N VAL A 65 0.80 2.32 11.38
CA VAL A 65 2.10 2.95 11.12
C VAL A 65 3.09 2.51 12.21
N LEU A 66 4.19 1.91 11.79
CA LEU A 66 5.24 1.42 12.69
C LEU A 66 6.40 2.40 12.81
N GLN A 67 6.67 3.17 11.76
CA GLN A 67 7.80 4.10 11.72
C GLN A 67 7.50 5.25 10.77
N GLY A 68 7.99 6.45 11.09
CA GLY A 68 7.87 7.63 10.26
C GLY A 68 6.49 8.26 10.24
N GLU A 69 6.15 8.87 9.12
CA GLU A 69 4.85 9.50 8.87
C GLU A 69 4.32 9.05 7.51
N LEU A 70 3.02 8.82 7.44
CA LEU A 70 2.34 8.48 6.19
C LEU A 70 1.28 9.53 5.86
N TYR A 71 1.33 10.08 4.67
CA TYR A 71 0.28 10.96 4.13
C TYR A 71 -0.60 10.15 3.21
N VAL A 72 -1.91 10.19 3.43
CA VAL A 72 -2.90 9.47 2.63
C VAL A 72 -3.75 10.48 1.88
N GLU A 73 -3.78 10.36 0.57
CA GLU A 73 -4.58 11.22 -0.32
C GLU A 73 -5.69 10.37 -0.96
N ASP A 74 -6.94 10.74 -0.68
CA ASP A 74 -8.10 10.17 -1.37
C ASP A 74 -8.29 10.93 -2.69
N ILE A 75 -8.50 10.20 -3.78
CA ILE A 75 -8.51 10.73 -5.14
C ILE A 75 -9.88 10.52 -5.78
N ASP A 76 -10.43 11.58 -6.38
CA ASP A 76 -11.55 11.44 -7.30
C ASP A 76 -11.02 10.94 -8.64
N ILE A 77 -11.34 9.70 -8.97
CA ILE A 77 -10.85 9.04 -10.19
C ILE A 77 -11.29 9.74 -11.49
N LYS A 78 -12.44 10.43 -11.46
CA LYS A 78 -12.95 11.09 -12.65
C LYS A 78 -12.21 12.37 -12.98
N SER A 79 -11.82 13.13 -11.95
CA SER A 79 -11.13 14.43 -12.13
C SER A 79 -9.62 14.32 -11.86
N GLY A 80 -9.17 13.25 -11.20
CA GLY A 80 -7.78 13.11 -10.73
C GLY A 80 -7.45 14.04 -9.57
N LYS A 81 -8.43 14.71 -8.98
CA LYS A 81 -8.23 15.67 -7.89
C LYS A 81 -8.18 14.99 -6.54
N VAL A 82 -7.35 15.52 -5.66
CA VAL A 82 -7.30 15.11 -4.26
C VAL A 82 -8.57 15.60 -3.56
N ILE A 83 -9.35 14.66 -3.00
CA ILE A 83 -10.58 14.97 -2.25
C ILE A 83 -10.23 15.31 -0.80
N SER A 84 -9.33 14.55 -0.20
CA SER A 84 -8.92 14.72 1.19
C SER A 84 -7.49 14.24 1.40
N THR A 85 -6.82 14.82 2.39
CA THR A 85 -5.49 14.42 2.82
C THR A 85 -5.50 14.14 4.32
N LYS A 86 -4.90 13.02 4.73
CA LYS A 86 -4.77 12.65 6.14
C LYS A 86 -3.31 12.37 6.44
N THR A 87 -2.86 12.76 7.64
CA THR A 87 -1.54 12.39 8.17
C THR A 87 -1.70 11.29 9.19
N ARG A 88 -0.91 10.23 9.07
CA ARG A 88 -0.87 9.13 10.02
C ARG A 88 0.49 9.06 10.66
N ASN A 89 0.52 9.01 11.97
CA ASN A 89 1.72 8.95 12.79
C ASN A 89 1.92 7.54 13.36
N VAL A 90 3.09 7.29 13.92
CA VAL A 90 3.39 6.01 14.57
C VAL A 90 2.30 5.63 15.57
N GLY A 91 1.78 4.42 15.44
CA GLY A 91 0.70 3.88 16.26
C GLY A 91 -0.69 4.15 15.72
N ASP A 92 -0.85 5.01 14.72
CA ASP A 92 -2.16 5.26 14.11
C ASP A 92 -2.65 4.02 13.37
N TYR A 93 -3.90 3.67 13.63
CA TYR A 93 -4.56 2.50 13.09
C TYR A 93 -5.73 2.92 12.21
N ALA A 94 -5.89 2.23 11.09
CA ALA A 94 -6.99 2.47 10.17
C ALA A 94 -7.56 1.16 9.65
N THR A 95 -8.86 1.17 9.37
CA THR A 95 -9.54 0.11 8.64
C THR A 95 -10.18 0.68 7.39
N LYS A 96 -10.15 -0.08 6.31
CA LYS A 96 -10.86 0.26 5.07
C LYS A 96 -11.57 -0.96 4.52
N GLU A 97 -12.81 -0.74 4.07
CA GLU A 97 -13.46 -1.63 3.14
C GLU A 97 -12.98 -1.27 1.73
N GLY A 98 -13.10 -2.19 0.78
CA GLY A 98 -12.58 -1.98 -0.56
C GLY A 98 -13.33 -0.90 -1.36
N GLY A 99 -12.72 -0.40 -2.40
CA GLY A 99 -13.34 0.41 -3.44
C GLY A 99 -12.81 1.84 -3.60
N ASP A 100 -12.28 2.45 -2.56
CA ASP A 100 -11.77 3.83 -2.62
C ASP A 100 -10.41 3.89 -3.31
N VAL A 101 -10.27 4.84 -4.24
CA VAL A 101 -8.97 5.11 -4.87
C VAL A 101 -8.19 6.10 -4.01
N HIS A 102 -6.96 5.74 -3.70
CA HIS A 102 -6.09 6.59 -2.90
C HIS A 102 -4.62 6.40 -3.28
N MET A 103 -3.80 7.28 -2.73
CA MET A 103 -2.36 7.25 -2.86
C MET A 103 -1.74 7.60 -1.52
N GLU A 104 -0.67 6.92 -1.15
CA GLU A 104 0.09 7.26 0.03
C GLU A 104 1.46 7.83 -0.34
N LYS A 105 1.97 8.67 0.55
CA LYS A 105 3.29 9.29 0.46
C LYS A 105 3.99 9.15 1.79
N GLY A 106 5.25 8.71 1.78
CA GLY A 106 6.10 8.76 2.96
C GLY A 106 6.45 10.21 3.32
N GLY A 107 6.52 10.52 4.60
CA GLY A 107 6.97 11.82 5.09
C GLY A 107 8.46 12.06 4.84
N PRO A 108 9.05 13.12 5.46
CA PRO A 108 10.46 13.48 5.24
C PRO A 108 11.48 12.40 5.61
N GLU A 109 11.11 11.49 6.49
CA GLU A 109 11.94 10.35 6.91
C GLU A 109 11.43 9.01 6.36
N GLY A 110 10.44 9.05 5.44
CA GLY A 110 9.76 7.87 4.95
C GLY A 110 8.71 7.34 5.91
N ALA A 111 8.25 6.11 5.67
CA ALA A 111 7.29 5.44 6.53
C ALA A 111 7.41 3.93 6.39
N ILE A 112 7.11 3.21 7.47
CA ILE A 112 6.91 1.76 7.45
C ILE A 112 5.56 1.47 8.07
N VAL A 113 4.73 0.72 7.34
CA VAL A 113 3.34 0.43 7.71
C VAL A 113 3.10 -1.06 7.64
N LEU A 114 2.46 -1.61 8.66
CA LEU A 114 1.95 -2.98 8.67
C LEU A 114 0.54 -2.98 8.08
N PHE A 115 0.35 -3.78 7.03
CA PHE A 115 -0.97 -4.05 6.46
C PHE A 115 -1.40 -5.47 6.75
N SER A 116 -2.65 -5.62 7.19
CA SER A 116 -3.32 -6.90 7.32
C SER A 116 -4.54 -6.90 6.40
N LEU A 117 -4.58 -7.84 5.46
CA LEU A 117 -5.66 -7.93 4.49
C LEU A 117 -6.38 -9.28 4.63
N TYR A 118 -7.69 -9.23 4.44
CA TYR A 118 -8.52 -10.41 4.31
C TYR A 118 -9.28 -10.34 2.98
N THR A 119 -9.29 -11.43 2.24
CA THR A 119 -9.99 -11.51 0.96
C THR A 119 -10.82 -12.80 0.88
N LYS A 120 -12.08 -12.65 0.45
CA LYS A 120 -12.99 -13.78 0.22
C LYS A 120 -12.77 -14.42 -1.15
N ASP A 121 -12.44 -13.62 -2.15
CA ASP A 121 -12.33 -14.03 -3.55
C ASP A 121 -10.88 -14.11 -4.06
N GLY A 122 -9.92 -13.76 -3.22
CA GLY A 122 -8.50 -13.76 -3.54
C GLY A 122 -7.96 -12.44 -4.08
N ASN A 123 -8.81 -11.50 -4.44
CA ASN A 123 -8.36 -10.19 -4.94
C ASN A 123 -7.84 -9.33 -3.78
N LEU A 124 -6.73 -8.63 -3.99
CA LEU A 124 -6.09 -7.79 -2.97
C LEU A 124 -6.14 -6.31 -3.33
N ALA A 125 -5.65 -5.93 -4.48
CA ALA A 125 -5.58 -4.54 -4.91
C ALA A 125 -5.42 -4.41 -6.42
N GLU A 126 -5.74 -3.23 -6.93
CA GLU A 126 -5.49 -2.81 -8.30
C GLU A 126 -4.62 -1.55 -8.28
N SER A 127 -3.54 -1.54 -9.06
CA SER A 127 -2.75 -0.34 -9.29
C SER A 127 -3.24 0.37 -10.54
N LEU A 128 -3.33 1.69 -10.47
CA LEU A 128 -3.90 2.53 -11.52
C LEU A 128 -2.86 3.51 -12.06
N ASP A 129 -3.00 3.90 -13.31
CA ASP A 129 -2.26 5.02 -13.87
C ASP A 129 -2.93 6.36 -13.50
N LYS A 130 -2.32 7.47 -13.91
CA LYS A 130 -2.86 8.81 -13.65
C LYS A 130 -4.21 9.10 -14.29
N ASN A 131 -4.62 8.28 -15.26
CA ASN A 131 -5.91 8.39 -15.95
C ASN A 131 -6.97 7.44 -15.37
N GLY A 132 -6.61 6.68 -14.34
CA GLY A 132 -7.51 5.73 -13.69
C GLY A 132 -7.60 4.36 -14.35
N ASN A 133 -6.73 4.08 -15.31
CA ASN A 133 -6.69 2.75 -15.96
C ASN A 133 -5.93 1.76 -15.07
N VAL A 134 -6.47 0.54 -14.95
CA VAL A 134 -5.80 -0.53 -14.21
C VAL A 134 -4.55 -0.97 -14.96
N ILE A 135 -3.40 -0.87 -14.31
CA ILE A 135 -2.11 -1.29 -14.87
C ILE A 135 -1.62 -2.62 -14.30
N SER A 136 -2.09 -3.00 -13.13
CA SER A 136 -1.80 -4.30 -12.53
C SER A 136 -2.83 -4.67 -11.48
N GLU A 137 -2.97 -5.96 -11.24
CA GLU A 137 -3.85 -6.52 -10.22
C GLU A 137 -3.04 -7.45 -9.31
N SER A 138 -3.33 -7.44 -8.02
CA SER A 138 -2.73 -8.35 -7.04
C SER A 138 -3.76 -9.37 -6.58
N HIS A 139 -3.36 -10.64 -6.54
CA HIS A 139 -4.17 -11.74 -6.07
C HIS A 139 -3.39 -12.57 -5.05
N ILE A 140 -4.07 -13.04 -4.01
CA ILE A 140 -3.42 -13.78 -2.91
C ILE A 140 -2.66 -15.02 -3.39
N ASN A 141 -3.12 -15.67 -4.46
CA ASN A 141 -2.47 -16.85 -5.03
C ASN A 141 -1.03 -16.59 -5.50
N GLN A 142 -0.69 -15.33 -5.79
CA GLN A 142 0.68 -14.94 -6.16
C GLN A 142 1.67 -15.12 -5.01
N PHE A 143 1.17 -15.19 -3.78
CA PHE A 143 1.96 -15.27 -2.55
C PHE A 143 1.89 -16.64 -1.87
N LEU A 144 0.96 -17.52 -2.29
CA LEU A 144 0.74 -18.87 -1.76
C LEU A 144 1.66 -19.88 -2.47
N LYS A 145 2.95 -19.76 -2.29
CA LYS A 145 3.91 -20.69 -2.92
C LYS A 145 4.79 -21.39 -1.94
#